data_6a8dfe3740c36351cf3db145af9dde1f
#
_entry.id   6a8dfe3740c36351cf3db145af9dde1f
#
_cell.length_a   1.000
_cell.length_b   1.000
_cell.length_c   1.000
_cell.angle_alpha   90.00
_cell.angle_beta   90.00
_cell.angle_gamma   90.00
#
_symmetry.space_group_name_H-M   'P 1'
#
loop_
_entity.id
_entity.type
_entity.pdbx_description
1 polymer ?
#
loop_
_entity_poly.entity_id
_entity_poly.type
_entity_poly.pdbx_seq_one_letter_code
_entity_poly.pdbx_strand_id
1 'polypeptide(L)'
;MCIRDRPDTLIKLYAQAERDILMDMARRIGAYDYWIPAAEHQKQMLKEMGAAEEYIYQRLSELTGKSTEELKALFLMAANETVTSDGEYYQAAGQEPETLDTSENLQKTLTAGMKQTQNAFKNLTRTTAKEATGAFVKVLDRAWMQISTGAFDYNTTIRSAVKTLAEKGIQTANYTSGKTTSVEAAVRRAVLTGINQTSLKMQDALADEMDSDLVEVTAHSGARPDHAKWQGGVYSRSGKSKKYPDCLLYTSPSPRDPKT
;
A
#
# COMPACT_ATOMS: atom_id res chain seq x y z
N MET A 1 -20.13 4.60 -6.84
CA MET A 1 -19.42 3.52 -6.10
C MET A 1 -18.23 4.17 -5.38
N CYS A 2 -18.13 4.04 -4.08
CA CYS A 2 -17.14 4.82 -3.32
C CYS A 2 -15.70 4.29 -3.60
N ILE A 3 -14.74 5.19 -3.82
CA ILE A 3 -13.30 4.84 -4.00
C ILE A 3 -12.77 3.94 -2.87
N ARG A 4 -13.40 3.96 -1.70
CA ARG A 4 -13.01 3.16 -0.53
C ARG A 4 -13.16 1.64 -0.73
N ASP A 5 -14.04 1.20 -1.62
CA ASP A 5 -14.36 -0.24 -1.83
C ASP A 5 -13.53 -0.87 -2.97
N ARG A 6 -12.78 -0.06 -3.71
CA ARG A 6 -12.03 -0.48 -4.91
C ARG A 6 -10.80 -1.36 -4.65
N PRO A 7 -10.03 -1.23 -3.54
CA PRO A 7 -8.86 -2.07 -3.31
C PRO A 7 -9.15 -3.47 -2.75
N ASP A 8 -10.43 -3.87 -2.57
CA ASP A 8 -10.79 -5.11 -1.88
C ASP A 8 -10.26 -6.38 -2.54
N THR A 9 -10.16 -6.42 -3.86
CA THR A 9 -9.56 -7.57 -4.58
C THR A 9 -8.07 -7.70 -4.25
N LEU A 10 -7.32 -6.58 -4.29
CA LEU A 10 -5.91 -6.57 -3.91
C LEU A 10 -5.71 -6.97 -2.45
N ILE A 11 -6.54 -6.48 -1.54
CA ILE A 11 -6.49 -6.82 -0.13
C ILE A 11 -6.71 -8.32 0.08
N LYS A 12 -7.69 -8.92 -0.61
CA LYS A 12 -7.94 -10.37 -0.56
C LYS A 12 -6.75 -11.18 -1.05
N LEU A 13 -6.09 -10.76 -2.13
CA LEU A 13 -4.88 -11.40 -2.64
C LEU A 13 -3.74 -11.38 -1.60
N TYR A 14 -3.51 -10.25 -0.97
CA TYR A 14 -2.47 -10.13 0.08
C TYR A 14 -2.83 -10.91 1.34
N ALA A 15 -4.09 -10.91 1.77
CA ALA A 15 -4.55 -11.71 2.90
C ALA A 15 -4.42 -13.23 2.63
N GLN A 16 -4.62 -13.67 1.39
CA GLN A 16 -4.39 -15.07 1.02
C GLN A 16 -2.90 -15.41 1.06
N ALA A 17 -2.04 -14.58 0.49
CA ALA A 17 -0.60 -14.79 0.54
C ALA A 17 -0.07 -14.82 1.98
N GLU A 18 -0.58 -13.95 2.85
CA GLU A 18 -0.26 -13.95 4.27
C GLU A 18 -0.61 -15.28 4.94
N ARG A 19 -1.83 -15.78 4.71
CA ARG A 19 -2.26 -17.10 5.23
C ARG A 19 -1.36 -18.22 4.75
N ASP A 20 -1.02 -18.25 3.46
CA ASP A 20 -0.18 -19.31 2.88
C ASP A 20 1.22 -19.29 3.48
N ILE A 21 1.80 -18.12 3.68
CA ILE A 21 3.11 -17.94 4.32
C ILE A 21 3.07 -18.40 5.78
N LEU A 22 2.06 -17.99 6.54
CA LEU A 22 1.90 -18.40 7.95
C LEU A 22 1.69 -19.92 8.09
N MET A 23 0.95 -20.52 7.17
CA MET A 23 0.76 -21.98 7.14
C MET A 23 2.06 -22.73 6.84
N ASP A 24 2.90 -22.25 5.91
CA ASP A 24 4.20 -22.83 5.63
C ASP A 24 5.14 -22.73 6.85
N MET A 25 5.20 -21.57 7.48
CA MET A 25 5.97 -21.37 8.71
C MET A 25 5.51 -22.28 9.85
N ALA A 26 4.20 -22.41 10.05
CA ALA A 26 3.63 -23.29 11.07
C ALA A 26 4.00 -24.77 10.81
N ARG A 27 3.96 -25.19 9.55
CA ARG A 27 4.38 -26.56 9.14
C ARG A 27 5.85 -26.81 9.45
N ARG A 28 6.73 -25.85 9.12
CA ARG A 28 8.17 -25.95 9.41
C ARG A 28 8.45 -26.00 10.89
N ILE A 29 7.78 -25.18 11.71
CA ILE A 29 7.88 -25.25 13.18
C ILE A 29 7.45 -26.62 13.69
N GLY A 30 6.33 -27.16 13.20
CA GLY A 30 5.85 -28.49 13.62
C GLY A 30 6.73 -29.66 13.19
N ALA A 31 7.47 -29.53 12.09
CA ALA A 31 8.36 -30.56 11.54
C ALA A 31 9.82 -30.44 12.03
N TYR A 32 10.14 -29.37 12.76
CA TYR A 32 11.53 -29.11 13.20
C TYR A 32 11.99 -30.14 14.26
N ASP A 33 13.24 -30.59 14.15
CA ASP A 33 13.85 -31.42 15.16
C ASP A 33 14.40 -30.57 16.32
N TYR A 34 13.71 -30.60 17.45
CA TYR A 34 14.05 -29.85 18.65
C TYR A 34 15.05 -30.54 19.57
N TRP A 35 15.41 -31.80 19.28
CA TRP A 35 16.27 -32.64 20.13
C TRP A 35 17.73 -32.67 19.66
N ILE A 36 18.14 -31.68 18.90
CA ILE A 36 19.50 -31.56 18.36
C ILE A 36 20.36 -30.63 19.23
N PRO A 37 21.68 -30.84 19.26
CA PRO A 37 22.63 -29.97 19.94
C PRO A 37 22.64 -28.54 19.36
N ALA A 38 23.07 -27.57 20.17
CA ALA A 38 23.05 -26.14 19.78
C ALA A 38 23.81 -25.86 18.47
N ALA A 39 24.91 -26.52 18.19
CA ALA A 39 25.69 -26.38 16.96
C ALA A 39 24.92 -26.87 15.72
N GLU A 40 24.16 -27.94 15.85
CA GLU A 40 23.30 -28.45 14.78
C GLU A 40 22.04 -27.62 14.63
N HIS A 41 21.48 -27.16 15.74
CA HIS A 41 20.35 -26.22 15.72
C HIS A 41 20.66 -25.00 14.87
N GLN A 42 21.80 -24.32 15.03
CA GLN A 42 22.18 -23.20 14.22
C GLN A 42 22.22 -23.51 12.72
N LYS A 43 22.80 -24.65 12.34
CA LYS A 43 22.84 -25.07 10.95
C LYS A 43 21.44 -25.36 10.37
N GLN A 44 20.62 -26.08 11.12
CA GLN A 44 19.27 -26.42 10.68
C GLN A 44 18.38 -25.18 10.64
N MET A 45 18.49 -24.28 11.62
CA MET A 45 17.76 -23.00 11.62
C MET A 45 18.11 -22.15 10.40
N LEU A 46 19.38 -22.06 10.01
CA LEU A 46 19.79 -21.33 8.80
C LEU A 46 19.21 -21.98 7.54
N LYS A 47 19.17 -23.31 7.48
CA LYS A 47 18.55 -24.04 6.37
C LYS A 47 17.05 -23.76 6.28
N GLU A 48 16.33 -23.85 7.40
CA GLU A 48 14.89 -23.57 7.45
C GLU A 48 14.59 -22.10 7.17
N MET A 49 15.45 -21.19 7.62
CA MET A 49 15.36 -19.76 7.30
C MET A 49 15.46 -19.53 5.79
N GLY A 50 16.46 -20.12 5.13
CA GLY A 50 16.63 -19.99 3.68
C GLY A 50 15.46 -20.57 2.90
N ALA A 51 14.97 -21.75 3.29
CA ALA A 51 13.81 -22.39 2.64
C ALA A 51 12.50 -21.60 2.88
N ALA A 52 12.32 -21.03 4.06
CA ALA A 52 11.17 -20.17 4.35
C ALA A 52 11.25 -18.86 3.55
N GLU A 53 12.43 -18.24 3.49
CA GLU A 53 12.65 -17.02 2.71
C GLU A 53 12.37 -17.24 1.22
N GLU A 54 12.86 -18.33 0.63
CA GLU A 54 12.59 -18.71 -0.76
C GLU A 54 11.09 -18.87 -1.02
N TYR A 55 10.37 -19.60 -0.16
CA TYR A 55 8.92 -19.74 -0.27
C TYR A 55 8.18 -18.39 -0.20
N ILE A 56 8.58 -17.54 0.74
CA ILE A 56 8.00 -16.20 0.90
C ILE A 56 8.23 -15.39 -0.38
N TYR A 57 9.44 -15.37 -0.91
CA TYR A 57 9.76 -14.64 -2.15
C TYR A 57 8.96 -15.17 -3.33
N GLN A 58 8.88 -16.48 -3.50
CA GLN A 58 8.08 -17.10 -4.56
C GLN A 58 6.61 -16.66 -4.43
N ARG A 59 6.04 -16.79 -3.25
CA ARG A 59 4.63 -16.46 -3.00
C ARG A 59 4.31 -14.99 -3.23
N LEU A 60 5.19 -14.11 -2.76
CA LEU A 60 5.05 -12.67 -2.97
C LEU A 60 5.32 -12.26 -4.43
N SER A 61 6.18 -12.96 -5.15
CA SER A 61 6.42 -12.74 -6.58
C SER A 61 5.19 -13.09 -7.42
N GLU A 62 4.57 -14.25 -7.17
CA GLU A 62 3.30 -14.65 -7.80
C GLU A 62 2.20 -13.63 -7.53
N LEU A 63 2.12 -13.16 -6.29
CA LEU A 63 1.18 -12.13 -5.88
C LEU A 63 1.43 -10.81 -6.61
N THR A 64 2.69 -10.39 -6.76
CA THR A 64 3.06 -9.14 -7.44
C THR A 64 2.63 -9.14 -8.90
N GLY A 65 2.71 -10.28 -9.58
CA GLY A 65 2.20 -10.42 -10.95
C GLY A 65 0.69 -10.16 -11.02
N LYS A 66 -0.09 -10.83 -10.18
CA LYS A 66 -1.56 -10.68 -10.12
C LYS A 66 -1.97 -9.27 -9.68
N SER A 67 -1.30 -8.71 -8.69
CA SER A 67 -1.60 -7.36 -8.19
C SER A 67 -1.28 -6.26 -9.19
N THR A 68 -0.35 -6.48 -10.12
CA THR A 68 -0.04 -5.53 -11.19
C THR A 68 -1.20 -5.35 -12.15
N GLU A 69 -1.87 -6.43 -12.56
CA GLU A 69 -3.02 -6.36 -13.46
C GLU A 69 -4.24 -5.70 -12.78
N GLU A 70 -4.53 -6.07 -11.53
CA GLU A 70 -5.59 -5.45 -10.74
C GLU A 70 -5.31 -3.94 -10.52
N LEU A 71 -4.06 -3.59 -10.25
CA LEU A 71 -3.65 -2.21 -10.06
C LEU A 71 -3.85 -1.39 -11.33
N LYS A 72 -3.48 -1.93 -12.50
CA LYS A 72 -3.72 -1.27 -13.79
C LYS A 72 -5.20 -1.01 -14.03
N ALA A 73 -6.04 -2.01 -13.78
CA ALA A 73 -7.49 -1.87 -13.93
C ALA A 73 -8.07 -0.77 -13.02
N LEU A 74 -7.64 -0.74 -11.76
CA LEU A 74 -8.06 0.29 -10.79
C LEU A 74 -7.63 1.70 -11.20
N PHE A 75 -6.39 1.85 -11.69
CA PHE A 75 -5.89 3.15 -12.13
C PHE A 75 -6.60 3.64 -13.39
N LEU A 76 -6.81 2.77 -14.39
CA LEU A 76 -7.55 3.11 -15.61
C LEU A 76 -9.00 3.53 -15.29
N MET A 77 -9.67 2.79 -14.41
CA MET A 77 -11.02 3.13 -14.00
C MET A 77 -11.08 4.49 -13.27
N ALA A 78 -10.17 4.73 -12.33
CA ALA A 78 -10.10 5.99 -11.60
C ALA A 78 -9.73 7.16 -12.50
N ALA A 79 -8.82 6.95 -13.46
CA ALA A 79 -8.42 7.94 -14.44
C ALA A 79 -9.58 8.35 -15.35
N ASN A 80 -10.28 7.38 -15.92
CA ASN A 80 -11.46 7.65 -16.75
C ASN A 80 -12.55 8.40 -15.98
N GLU A 81 -12.84 7.96 -14.74
CA GLU A 81 -13.83 8.63 -13.89
C GLU A 81 -13.43 10.08 -13.59
N THR A 82 -12.14 10.33 -13.28
CA THR A 82 -11.62 11.67 -13.01
C THR A 82 -11.73 12.56 -14.24
N VAL A 83 -11.23 12.11 -15.39
CA VAL A 83 -11.24 12.90 -16.64
C VAL A 83 -12.67 13.16 -17.13
N THR A 84 -13.56 12.15 -17.03
CA THR A 84 -14.97 12.31 -17.42
C THR A 84 -15.67 13.31 -16.52
N SER A 85 -15.54 13.18 -15.21
CA SER A 85 -16.19 14.07 -14.24
C SER A 85 -15.75 15.51 -14.39
N ASP A 86 -14.44 15.73 -14.54
CA ASP A 86 -13.91 17.10 -14.70
C ASP A 86 -14.24 17.64 -16.11
N GLY A 87 -14.23 16.78 -17.13
CA GLY A 87 -14.62 17.12 -18.49
C GLY A 87 -16.05 17.65 -18.61
N GLU A 88 -16.98 17.14 -17.82
CA GLU A 88 -18.36 17.62 -17.78
C GLU A 88 -18.47 19.12 -17.43
N TYR A 89 -17.61 19.61 -16.55
CA TYR A 89 -17.57 21.04 -16.21
C TYR A 89 -17.09 21.90 -17.37
N TYR A 90 -16.08 21.45 -18.13
CA TYR A 90 -15.59 22.17 -19.31
C TYR A 90 -16.60 22.14 -20.45
N GLN A 91 -17.29 21.00 -20.66
CA GLN A 91 -18.36 20.90 -21.64
C GLN A 91 -19.54 21.84 -21.31
N ALA A 92 -19.91 21.92 -20.03
CA ALA A 92 -20.93 22.85 -19.57
C ALA A 92 -20.54 24.33 -19.80
N ALA A 93 -19.24 24.61 -19.86
CA ALA A 93 -18.70 25.95 -20.22
C ALA A 93 -18.54 26.13 -21.73
N GLY A 94 -18.96 25.19 -22.57
CA GLY A 94 -18.89 25.24 -24.03
C GLY A 94 -17.48 24.93 -24.59
N GLN A 95 -16.63 24.24 -23.83
CA GLN A 95 -15.31 23.79 -24.25
C GLN A 95 -15.36 22.29 -24.55
N GLU A 96 -14.46 21.82 -25.39
CA GLU A 96 -14.29 20.38 -25.69
C GLU A 96 -13.02 19.88 -24.99
N PRO A 97 -13.13 19.22 -23.82
CA PRO A 97 -11.98 18.72 -23.09
C PRO A 97 -11.37 17.49 -23.77
N GLU A 98 -10.07 17.37 -23.66
CA GLU A 98 -9.34 16.16 -24.04
C GLU A 98 -9.79 14.98 -23.17
N THR A 99 -9.74 13.78 -23.76
CA THR A 99 -10.03 12.52 -23.09
C THR A 99 -8.73 11.78 -22.76
N LEU A 100 -8.84 10.71 -21.97
CA LEU A 100 -7.66 9.88 -21.68
C LEU A 100 -7.05 9.27 -22.95
N ASP A 101 -7.86 8.99 -23.97
CA ASP A 101 -7.40 8.39 -25.22
C ASP A 101 -6.75 9.41 -26.16
N THR A 102 -7.11 10.67 -26.09
CA THR A 102 -6.62 11.74 -27.00
C THR A 102 -5.45 12.52 -26.42
N SER A 103 -5.39 12.69 -25.09
CA SER A 103 -4.32 13.47 -24.45
C SER A 103 -3.10 12.61 -24.11
N GLU A 104 -1.97 12.90 -24.75
CA GLU A 104 -0.68 12.30 -24.42
C GLU A 104 -0.21 12.66 -23.01
N ASN A 105 -0.53 13.86 -22.53
CA ASN A 105 -0.16 14.32 -21.19
C ASN A 105 -0.91 13.57 -20.10
N LEU A 106 -2.21 13.33 -20.27
CA LEU A 106 -3.01 12.52 -19.35
C LEU A 106 -2.49 11.06 -19.31
N GLN A 107 -2.16 10.47 -20.46
CA GLN A 107 -1.58 9.12 -20.53
C GLN A 107 -0.21 9.03 -19.83
N LYS A 108 0.66 10.02 -20.01
CA LYS A 108 1.96 10.11 -19.32
C LYS A 108 1.77 10.23 -17.80
N THR A 109 0.84 11.07 -17.37
CA THR A 109 0.53 11.26 -15.93
C THR A 109 0.02 9.98 -15.30
N LEU A 110 -0.91 9.29 -15.96
CA LEU A 110 -1.41 7.98 -15.52
C LEU A 110 -0.28 6.95 -15.41
N THR A 111 0.55 6.84 -16.45
CA THR A 111 1.66 5.88 -16.49
C THR A 111 2.68 6.16 -15.39
N ALA A 112 2.99 7.42 -15.11
CA ALA A 112 3.90 7.81 -14.04
C ALA A 112 3.34 7.44 -12.65
N GLY A 113 2.04 7.70 -12.40
CA GLY A 113 1.37 7.34 -11.16
C GLY A 113 1.32 5.82 -10.93
N MET A 114 1.00 5.06 -11.97
CA MET A 114 1.03 3.58 -11.93
C MET A 114 2.43 3.06 -11.59
N LYS A 115 3.47 3.55 -12.26
CA LYS A 115 4.86 3.17 -12.02
C LYS A 115 5.29 3.49 -10.58
N GLN A 116 4.93 4.65 -10.06
CA GLN A 116 5.24 5.05 -8.69
C GLN A 116 4.59 4.08 -7.68
N THR A 117 3.33 3.72 -7.88
CA THR A 117 2.60 2.80 -7.00
C THR A 117 3.15 1.37 -7.12
N GLN A 118 3.49 0.89 -8.32
CA GLN A 118 4.16 -0.41 -8.50
C GLN A 118 5.50 -0.48 -7.76
N ASN A 119 6.28 0.59 -7.74
CA ASN A 119 7.52 0.65 -6.97
C ASN A 119 7.25 0.58 -5.46
N ALA A 120 6.18 1.22 -4.97
CA ALA A 120 5.76 1.10 -3.57
C ALA A 120 5.40 -0.36 -3.23
N PHE A 121 4.72 -1.09 -4.12
CA PHE A 121 4.42 -2.52 -3.95
C PHE A 121 5.67 -3.40 -3.93
N LYS A 122 6.66 -3.15 -4.80
CA LYS A 122 7.93 -3.88 -4.76
C LYS A 122 8.67 -3.69 -3.44
N ASN A 123 8.66 -2.48 -2.90
CA ASN A 123 9.24 -2.20 -1.60
C ASN A 123 8.46 -2.88 -0.47
N LEU A 124 7.13 -2.87 -0.52
CA LEU A 124 6.28 -3.56 0.42
C LEU A 124 6.57 -5.07 0.42
N THR A 125 6.67 -5.71 -0.74
CA THR A 125 7.02 -7.12 -0.90
C THR A 125 8.35 -7.45 -0.21
N ARG A 126 9.38 -6.64 -0.47
CA ARG A 126 10.70 -6.84 0.12
C ARG A 126 10.72 -6.68 1.65
N THR A 127 10.06 -5.65 2.17
CA THR A 127 10.00 -5.43 3.62
C THR A 127 9.17 -6.50 4.31
N THR A 128 8.08 -6.94 3.71
CA THR A 128 7.23 -8.03 4.20
C THR A 128 8.02 -9.33 4.29
N ALA A 129 8.79 -9.69 3.25
CA ALA A 129 9.61 -10.89 3.27
C ALA A 129 10.62 -10.87 4.41
N LYS A 130 11.33 -9.75 4.57
CA LYS A 130 12.32 -9.59 5.65
C LYS A 130 11.71 -9.71 7.05
N GLU A 131 10.58 -9.04 7.29
CA GLU A 131 9.91 -9.08 8.59
C GLU A 131 9.33 -10.47 8.89
N ALA A 132 8.75 -11.13 7.89
CA ALA A 132 8.20 -12.47 8.01
C ALA A 132 9.29 -13.50 8.36
N THR A 133 10.39 -13.48 7.62
CA THR A 133 11.55 -14.36 7.89
C THR A 133 12.13 -14.10 9.28
N GLY A 134 12.28 -12.84 9.68
CA GLY A 134 12.77 -12.46 11.01
C GLY A 134 11.83 -12.92 12.14
N ALA A 135 10.52 -12.84 11.94
CA ALA A 135 9.53 -13.34 12.91
C ALA A 135 9.61 -14.88 13.05
N PHE A 136 9.71 -15.59 11.92
CA PHE A 136 9.84 -17.05 11.89
C PHE A 136 11.07 -17.52 12.67
N VAL A 137 12.26 -16.96 12.39
CA VAL A 137 13.50 -17.30 13.06
C VAL A 137 13.41 -17.10 14.57
N LYS A 138 12.89 -15.97 15.02
CA LYS A 138 12.73 -15.67 16.46
C LYS A 138 11.80 -16.65 17.17
N VAL A 139 10.73 -17.05 16.51
CA VAL A 139 9.78 -18.01 17.09
C VAL A 139 10.36 -19.41 17.14
N LEU A 140 11.05 -19.83 16.07
CA LEU A 140 11.71 -21.12 15.98
C LEU A 140 12.83 -21.28 17.03
N ASP A 141 13.71 -20.30 17.14
CA ASP A 141 14.79 -20.27 18.12
C ASP A 141 14.27 -20.31 19.57
N ARG A 142 13.24 -19.54 19.86
CA ARG A 142 12.58 -19.56 21.17
C ARG A 142 11.98 -20.93 21.47
N ALA A 143 11.30 -21.56 20.51
CA ALA A 143 10.71 -22.87 20.69
C ALA A 143 11.80 -23.93 20.94
N TRP A 144 12.91 -23.86 20.19
CA TRP A 144 14.04 -24.75 20.41
C TRP A 144 14.61 -24.59 21.82
N MET A 145 14.87 -23.37 22.30
CA MET A 145 15.37 -23.13 23.66
C MET A 145 14.41 -23.70 24.73
N GLN A 146 13.13 -23.51 24.57
CA GLN A 146 12.12 -23.98 25.54
C GLN A 146 12.03 -25.48 25.61
N ILE A 147 12.15 -26.20 24.49
CA ILE A 147 12.08 -27.66 24.42
C ILE A 147 13.40 -28.27 24.83
N SER A 148 14.54 -27.82 24.30
CA SER A 148 15.87 -28.36 24.55
C SER A 148 16.32 -28.24 26.00
N THR A 149 15.87 -27.19 26.72
CA THR A 149 16.12 -27.02 28.15
C THR A 149 15.16 -27.79 29.06
N GLY A 150 14.13 -28.41 28.48
CA GLY A 150 13.10 -29.11 29.25
C GLY A 150 12.17 -28.20 30.06
N ALA A 151 12.22 -26.86 29.81
CA ALA A 151 11.41 -25.92 30.55
C ALA A 151 9.91 -26.02 30.22
N PHE A 152 9.58 -26.49 29.03
CA PHE A 152 8.21 -26.63 28.56
C PHE A 152 8.04 -27.92 27.74
N ASP A 153 6.85 -28.50 27.76
CA ASP A 153 6.55 -29.67 26.94
C ASP A 153 6.44 -29.28 25.45
N TYR A 154 6.77 -30.23 24.58
CA TYR A 154 6.78 -30.06 23.14
C TYR A 154 5.48 -29.51 22.58
N ASN A 155 4.35 -30.17 22.90
CA ASN A 155 3.06 -29.79 22.30
C ASN A 155 2.61 -28.38 22.68
N THR A 156 2.80 -28.00 23.95
CA THR A 156 2.49 -26.67 24.44
C THR A 156 3.36 -25.63 23.78
N THR A 157 4.65 -25.90 23.64
CA THR A 157 5.60 -24.98 22.99
C THR A 157 5.27 -24.77 21.52
N ILE A 158 5.02 -25.84 20.76
CA ILE A 158 4.67 -25.74 19.34
C ILE A 158 3.36 -24.97 19.14
N ARG A 159 2.32 -25.28 19.92
CA ARG A 159 1.05 -24.53 19.86
C ARG A 159 1.25 -23.05 20.16
N SER A 160 2.05 -22.73 21.18
CA SER A 160 2.36 -21.34 21.55
C SER A 160 3.14 -20.62 20.45
N ALA A 161 4.11 -21.31 19.83
CA ALA A 161 4.90 -20.77 18.73
C ALA A 161 4.02 -20.42 17.52
N VAL A 162 3.18 -21.37 17.07
CA VAL A 162 2.26 -21.17 15.95
C VAL A 162 1.22 -20.08 16.27
N LYS A 163 0.67 -20.09 17.49
CA LYS A 163 -0.26 -19.05 17.96
C LYS A 163 0.39 -17.67 17.92
N THR A 164 1.64 -17.53 18.38
CA THR A 164 2.37 -16.25 18.36
C THR A 164 2.55 -15.71 16.96
N LEU A 165 2.84 -16.56 15.97
CA LEU A 165 2.90 -16.16 14.57
C LEU A 165 1.52 -15.71 14.04
N ALA A 166 0.49 -16.52 14.31
CA ALA A 166 -0.86 -16.27 13.83
C ALA A 166 -1.46 -14.97 14.41
N GLU A 167 -1.26 -14.70 15.71
CA GLU A 167 -1.78 -13.51 16.39
C GLU A 167 -1.11 -12.22 15.91
N LYS A 168 0.18 -12.26 15.60
CA LYS A 168 0.90 -11.10 15.08
C LYS A 168 0.64 -10.84 13.61
N GLY A 169 0.30 -11.90 12.86
CA GLY A 169 0.26 -11.86 11.41
C GLY A 169 1.62 -11.50 10.82
N ILE A 170 1.66 -11.29 9.52
CA ILE A 170 2.85 -10.79 8.85
C ILE A 170 2.82 -9.26 8.90
N GLN A 171 3.85 -8.71 9.51
CA GLN A 171 4.04 -7.27 9.60
C GLN A 171 4.96 -6.79 8.47
N THR A 172 4.76 -5.57 8.05
CA THR A 172 5.69 -4.87 7.17
C THR A 172 6.25 -3.63 7.88
N ALA A 173 7.52 -3.32 7.66
CA ALA A 173 8.13 -2.14 8.27
C ALA A 173 7.63 -0.85 7.61
N ASN A 174 7.28 0.14 8.42
CA ASN A 174 7.07 1.50 7.96
C ASN A 174 8.42 2.22 7.81
N TYR A 175 8.61 2.87 6.69
CA TYR A 175 9.83 3.34 6.08
C TYR A 175 10.85 4.09 6.98
N THR A 176 10.43 4.95 7.86
CA THR A 176 11.37 5.80 8.63
C THR A 176 11.12 5.81 10.13
N SER A 177 9.93 5.40 10.56
CA SER A 177 9.52 5.50 11.98
C SER A 177 9.77 4.23 12.79
N GLY A 178 10.23 3.14 12.15
CA GLY A 178 10.38 1.82 12.80
C GLY A 178 9.07 1.16 13.23
N LYS A 179 7.93 1.77 12.96
CA LYS A 179 6.61 1.18 13.24
C LYS A 179 6.29 0.11 12.22
N THR A 180 5.77 -1.00 12.69
CA THR A 180 5.22 -2.06 11.84
C THR A 180 3.72 -1.85 11.64
N THR A 181 3.19 -2.25 10.49
CA THR A 181 1.76 -2.31 10.18
C THR A 181 1.43 -3.65 9.55
N SER A 182 0.16 -4.06 9.61
CA SER A 182 -0.28 -5.22 8.86
C SER A 182 -0.10 -4.99 7.35
N VAL A 183 0.15 -6.07 6.61
CA VAL A 183 0.29 -6.03 5.15
C VAL A 183 -0.96 -5.46 4.50
N GLU A 184 -2.16 -5.84 4.97
CA GLU A 184 -3.43 -5.32 4.51
C GLU A 184 -3.51 -3.78 4.60
N ALA A 185 -3.19 -3.22 5.77
CA ALA A 185 -3.23 -1.78 5.99
C ALA A 185 -2.22 -1.04 5.11
N ALA A 186 -1.03 -1.63 4.89
CA ALA A 186 -0.01 -1.06 4.03
C ALA A 186 -0.43 -1.08 2.55
N VAL A 187 -1.02 -2.18 2.07
CA VAL A 187 -1.55 -2.31 0.70
C VAL A 187 -2.67 -1.31 0.47
N ARG A 188 -3.68 -1.30 1.35
CA ARG A 188 -4.79 -0.34 1.25
C ARG A 188 -4.30 1.10 1.15
N ARG A 189 -3.35 1.47 1.99
CA ARG A 189 -2.75 2.81 1.98
C ARG A 189 -2.02 3.10 0.67
N ALA A 190 -1.18 2.18 0.19
CA ALA A 190 -0.42 2.36 -1.04
C ALA A 190 -1.34 2.57 -2.26
N VAL A 191 -2.40 1.76 -2.38
CA VAL A 191 -3.38 1.87 -3.47
C VAL A 191 -4.14 3.20 -3.40
N LEU A 192 -4.76 3.49 -2.27
CA LEU A 192 -5.58 4.72 -2.12
C LEU A 192 -4.74 5.97 -2.30
N THR A 193 -3.53 6.01 -1.73
CA THR A 193 -2.61 7.15 -1.91
C THR A 193 -2.19 7.28 -3.37
N GLY A 194 -1.82 6.18 -4.03
CA GLY A 194 -1.40 6.19 -5.43
C GLY A 194 -2.51 6.67 -6.36
N ILE A 195 -3.73 6.15 -6.21
CA ILE A 195 -4.89 6.56 -7.00
C ILE A 195 -5.20 8.05 -6.77
N ASN A 196 -5.34 8.47 -5.50
CA ASN A 196 -5.69 9.87 -5.19
C ASN A 196 -4.64 10.85 -5.72
N GLN A 197 -3.35 10.57 -5.55
CA GLN A 197 -2.29 11.43 -6.07
C GLN A 197 -2.27 11.48 -7.59
N THR A 198 -2.58 10.37 -8.25
CA THR A 198 -2.64 10.33 -9.72
C THR A 198 -3.87 11.07 -10.23
N SER A 199 -5.03 10.89 -9.62
CA SER A 199 -6.26 11.65 -9.98
C SER A 199 -6.04 13.15 -9.83
N LEU A 200 -5.45 13.62 -8.73
CA LEU A 200 -5.12 15.03 -8.56
C LEU A 200 -4.21 15.58 -9.66
N LYS A 201 -3.15 14.83 -10.01
CA LYS A 201 -2.24 15.23 -11.11
C LYS A 201 -2.92 15.22 -12.46
N MET A 202 -3.90 14.34 -12.68
CA MET A 202 -4.68 14.31 -13.92
C MET A 202 -5.64 15.47 -13.99
N GLN A 203 -6.27 15.87 -12.88
CA GLN A 203 -7.07 17.08 -12.79
C GLN A 203 -6.23 18.33 -13.10
N ASP A 204 -5.01 18.40 -12.54
CA ASP A 204 -4.08 19.49 -12.86
C ASP A 204 -3.69 19.49 -14.33
N ALA A 205 -3.37 18.34 -14.91
CA ALA A 205 -2.99 18.22 -16.32
C ALA A 205 -4.15 18.63 -17.25
N LEU A 206 -5.37 18.18 -16.94
CA LEU A 206 -6.56 18.58 -17.70
C LEU A 206 -6.83 20.08 -17.59
N ALA A 207 -6.72 20.64 -16.40
CA ALA A 207 -6.90 22.08 -16.19
C ALA A 207 -5.84 22.91 -16.96
N ASP A 208 -4.61 22.43 -17.04
CA ASP A 208 -3.55 23.07 -17.84
C ASP A 208 -3.85 23.00 -19.35
N GLU A 209 -4.35 21.88 -19.86
CA GLU A 209 -4.77 21.73 -21.26
C GLU A 209 -5.95 22.63 -21.61
N MET A 210 -6.85 22.84 -20.64
CA MET A 210 -8.02 23.73 -20.81
C MET A 210 -7.74 25.20 -20.49
N ASP A 211 -6.47 25.57 -20.23
CA ASP A 211 -6.05 26.93 -19.79
C ASP A 211 -6.88 27.46 -18.61
N SER A 212 -7.23 26.57 -17.68
CA SER A 212 -8.04 26.87 -16.50
C SER A 212 -7.18 27.07 -15.27
N ASP A 213 -7.29 28.26 -14.66
CA ASP A 213 -6.64 28.59 -13.38
C ASP A 213 -7.54 28.32 -12.16
N LEU A 214 -8.76 27.86 -12.37
CA LEU A 214 -9.73 27.73 -11.28
C LEU A 214 -9.89 26.28 -10.84
N VAL A 215 -10.03 26.12 -9.51
CA VAL A 215 -10.38 24.84 -8.88
C VAL A 215 -11.50 25.05 -7.88
N GLU A 216 -12.40 24.08 -7.77
CA GLU A 216 -13.39 24.00 -6.72
C GLU A 216 -12.98 23.00 -5.65
N VAL A 217 -13.04 23.40 -4.39
CA VAL A 217 -12.86 22.49 -3.26
C VAL A 217 -14.20 21.85 -2.92
N THR A 218 -14.35 20.58 -3.23
CA THR A 218 -15.60 19.85 -2.98
C THR A 218 -15.99 19.86 -1.51
N ALA A 219 -17.30 19.95 -1.24
CA ALA A 219 -17.85 19.92 0.10
C ALA A 219 -18.28 18.49 0.47
N HIS A 220 -17.94 18.04 1.67
CA HIS A 220 -18.42 16.78 2.20
C HIS A 220 -18.68 16.87 3.71
N SER A 221 -19.65 16.09 4.20
CA SER A 221 -19.95 16.00 5.63
C SER A 221 -18.77 15.33 6.37
N GLY A 222 -18.44 15.85 7.55
CA GLY A 222 -17.37 15.31 8.38
C GLY A 222 -15.98 15.91 8.13
N ALA A 223 -15.90 17.03 7.42
CA ALA A 223 -14.67 17.79 7.37
C ALA A 223 -14.29 18.33 8.75
N ARG A 224 -12.98 18.39 9.03
CA ARG A 224 -12.49 19.02 10.26
C ARG A 224 -12.87 20.51 10.25
N PRO A 225 -13.11 21.13 11.43
CA PRO A 225 -13.53 22.54 11.52
C PRO A 225 -12.59 23.51 10.81
N ASP A 226 -11.28 23.23 10.81
CA ASP A 226 -10.26 24.02 10.11
C ASP A 226 -10.33 23.88 8.59
N HIS A 227 -10.92 22.81 8.06
CA HIS A 227 -11.12 22.56 6.62
C HIS A 227 -12.51 23.01 6.14
N ALA A 228 -13.51 23.07 7.02
CA ALA A 228 -14.88 23.41 6.65
C ALA A 228 -15.00 24.78 5.92
N LYS A 229 -14.15 25.73 6.27
CA LYS A 229 -14.13 27.07 5.68
C LYS A 229 -13.72 27.13 4.20
N TRP A 230 -13.10 26.08 3.69
CA TRP A 230 -12.63 26.04 2.29
C TRP A 230 -13.57 25.28 1.37
N GLN A 231 -14.47 24.49 1.92
CA GLN A 231 -15.34 23.63 1.13
C GLN A 231 -16.38 24.43 0.34
N GLY A 232 -16.66 23.98 -0.88
CA GLY A 232 -17.60 24.63 -1.80
C GLY A 232 -17.08 25.98 -2.35
N GLY A 233 -15.83 26.33 -2.06
CA GLY A 233 -15.21 27.53 -2.58
C GLY A 233 -14.46 27.29 -3.89
N VAL A 234 -14.45 28.32 -4.76
CA VAL A 234 -13.63 28.36 -5.97
C VAL A 234 -12.37 29.17 -5.70
N TYR A 235 -11.24 28.66 -6.11
CA TYR A 235 -9.91 29.21 -5.85
C TYR A 235 -9.08 29.31 -7.12
N SER A 236 -8.12 30.25 -7.13
CA SER A 236 -7.11 30.36 -8.19
C SER A 236 -5.94 29.41 -7.88
N ARG A 237 -5.55 28.54 -8.83
CA ARG A 237 -4.40 27.64 -8.72
C ARG A 237 -3.08 28.42 -8.67
N SER A 238 -2.96 29.43 -9.53
CA SER A 238 -1.74 30.25 -9.64
C SER A 238 -1.66 31.38 -8.60
N GLY A 239 -2.76 31.67 -7.89
CA GLY A 239 -2.86 32.82 -7.00
C GLY A 239 -2.90 34.20 -7.72
N LYS A 240 -3.02 34.20 -9.05
CA LYS A 240 -2.99 35.45 -9.84
C LYS A 240 -4.37 36.04 -10.10
N SER A 241 -5.43 35.33 -9.75
CA SER A 241 -6.80 35.83 -9.98
C SER A 241 -7.12 37.00 -9.07
N LYS A 242 -7.68 38.10 -9.65
CA LYS A 242 -8.20 39.23 -8.87
C LYS A 242 -9.57 38.91 -8.24
N LYS A 243 -10.28 37.93 -8.74
CA LYS A 243 -11.66 37.59 -8.35
C LYS A 243 -11.72 36.45 -7.34
N TYR A 244 -10.83 35.47 -7.45
CA TYR A 244 -10.83 34.27 -6.64
C TYR A 244 -9.60 34.21 -5.74
N PRO A 245 -9.76 33.78 -4.47
CA PRO A 245 -8.63 33.68 -3.55
C PRO A 245 -7.64 32.61 -3.99
N ASP A 246 -6.41 32.67 -3.49
CA ASP A 246 -5.38 31.69 -3.74
C ASP A 246 -5.78 30.33 -3.17
N CYS A 247 -5.51 29.26 -3.92
CA CYS A 247 -5.70 27.91 -3.45
C CYS A 247 -4.53 27.50 -2.53
N LEU A 248 -4.78 27.48 -1.23
CA LEU A 248 -3.77 27.09 -0.22
C LEU A 248 -3.27 25.64 -0.37
N LEU A 249 -3.98 24.80 -1.11
CA LEU A 249 -3.53 23.43 -1.41
C LEU A 249 -2.30 23.40 -2.32
N TYR A 250 -2.13 24.43 -3.16
CA TYR A 250 -1.01 24.56 -4.11
C TYR A 250 0.11 25.47 -3.60
N THR A 251 -0.20 26.35 -2.66
CA THR A 251 0.74 27.39 -2.20
C THR A 251 1.32 27.14 -0.81
N SER A 252 0.75 26.20 -0.06
CA SER A 252 1.22 25.87 1.29
C SER A 252 1.75 24.43 1.35
N PRO A 253 2.98 24.22 1.82
CA PRO A 253 3.47 22.85 2.04
C PRO A 253 2.54 22.14 3.03
N SER A 254 2.13 20.92 2.69
CA SER A 254 1.34 20.09 3.60
C SER A 254 2.09 19.92 4.92
N PRO A 255 1.42 20.06 6.08
CA PRO A 255 2.07 19.78 7.37
C PRO A 255 2.59 18.33 7.50
N ARG A 256 2.28 17.48 6.52
CA ARG A 256 2.74 16.08 6.42
C ARG A 256 3.85 15.87 5.41
N ASP A 257 4.21 16.88 4.63
CA ASP A 257 5.37 16.77 3.77
C ASP A 257 6.61 16.76 4.66
N PRO A 258 7.51 15.76 4.51
CA PRO A 258 8.75 15.77 5.25
C PRO A 258 9.49 17.06 4.89
N LYS A 259 9.85 17.84 5.90
CA LYS A 259 10.71 19.01 5.70
C LYS A 259 11.96 18.54 4.97
N THR A 260 12.12 19.04 3.75
CA THR A 260 13.41 18.96 3.02
C THR A 260 14.52 19.57 3.85
#